data_6bf361aad16552e8b1a3aa631a7fafd1
#
_entry.id   6bf361aad16552e8b1a3aa631a7fafd1
#
_cell.length_a   1.000
_cell.length_b   1.000
_cell.length_c   1.000
_cell.angle_alpha   90.00
_cell.angle_beta   90.00
_cell.angle_gamma   90.00
#
_symmetry.space_group_name_H-M   'P 1'
#
loop_
_entity.id
_entity.type
_entity.pdbx_description
1 polymer ?
#
loop_
_entity_poly.entity_id
_entity_poly.type
_entity_poly.pdbx_seq_one_letter_code
_entity_poly.pdbx_strand_id
1 'polypeptide(L)'
;MAGEGSRFVDENYGNPKPLIAVSGKPMVVQAVNFLPKAENHIFICRKEHINDYGLASTLKLEYPDCKIIDIDYLTEGQASTCLLGKDQVSQEKPLLIGACDNGMTWNQNKYNSYISDESTDALIWTFRNNVTVKQNPKMYGWVVVNEENIAQKVSCKVPISDNPVHDHAVVGTFWFRKAKHFFYYTEKLIKKNRRINNEFYVDEVMNEPIEDGLNVK
;
A
#
# COMPACT_ATOMS: atom_id res chain seq x y z
N MET A 1 -2.71 3.09 8.58
CA MET A 1 -4.06 3.13 9.21
C MET A 1 -4.34 4.52 9.78
N ALA A 2 -3.95 5.53 9.01
CA ALA A 2 -3.98 6.94 9.42
C ALA A 2 -5.10 7.76 8.74
N GLY A 3 -5.85 7.15 7.81
CA GLY A 3 -6.99 7.80 7.15
C GLY A 3 -8.26 7.77 7.99
N GLU A 4 -9.22 8.62 7.67
CA GLU A 4 -10.51 8.74 8.39
C GLU A 4 -11.40 7.50 8.28
N GLY A 5 -11.29 6.75 7.18
CA GLY A 5 -12.20 5.63 6.93
C GLY A 5 -13.67 6.05 6.76
N SER A 6 -13.91 7.27 6.29
CA SER A 6 -15.23 7.93 6.26
C SER A 6 -16.35 7.05 5.69
N ARG A 7 -16.07 6.28 4.63
CA ARG A 7 -17.05 5.34 4.03
C ARG A 7 -17.57 4.29 5.00
N PHE A 8 -16.77 3.89 6.00
CA PHE A 8 -17.17 2.89 7.00
C PHE A 8 -17.85 3.54 8.22
N VAL A 9 -17.61 4.83 8.47
CA VAL A 9 -18.33 5.59 9.50
C VAL A 9 -19.80 5.75 9.09
N ASP A 10 -20.04 6.04 7.82
CA ASP A 10 -21.39 6.22 7.27
C ASP A 10 -22.24 4.93 7.32
N GLU A 11 -21.60 3.77 7.34
CA GLU A 11 -22.24 2.44 7.39
C GLU A 11 -22.48 1.91 8.82
N ASN A 12 -22.28 2.74 9.86
CA ASN A 12 -22.50 2.40 11.28
C ASN A 12 -21.72 1.17 11.80
N TYR A 13 -20.53 0.90 11.29
CA TYR A 13 -19.64 -0.05 11.92
C TYR A 13 -19.20 0.50 13.28
N GLY A 14 -19.49 -0.21 14.38
CA GLY A 14 -19.15 0.21 15.74
C GLY A 14 -17.64 0.27 16.05
N ASN A 15 -16.79 -0.21 15.12
CA ASN A 15 -15.33 -0.22 15.22
C ASN A 15 -14.70 0.58 14.08
N PRO A 16 -13.54 1.20 14.29
CA PRO A 16 -12.77 1.81 13.21
C PRO A 16 -12.33 0.76 12.19
N LYS A 17 -12.20 1.18 10.94
CA LYS A 17 -11.91 0.31 9.78
C LYS A 17 -10.88 -0.80 10.04
N PRO A 18 -9.70 -0.56 10.64
CA PRO A 18 -8.72 -1.62 10.88
C PRO A 18 -9.21 -2.75 11.78
N LEU A 19 -10.19 -2.49 12.63
CA LEU A 19 -10.75 -3.43 13.62
C LEU A 19 -12.06 -4.07 13.19
N ILE A 20 -12.63 -3.71 12.04
CA ILE A 20 -13.81 -4.38 11.49
C ILE A 20 -13.48 -5.85 11.28
N ALA A 21 -14.35 -6.75 11.75
CA ALA A 21 -14.14 -8.18 11.62
C ALA A 21 -14.35 -8.64 10.16
N VAL A 22 -13.35 -9.31 9.61
CA VAL A 22 -13.39 -9.96 8.29
C VAL A 22 -13.01 -11.42 8.49
N SER A 23 -13.96 -12.32 8.20
CA SER A 23 -13.76 -13.78 8.38
C SER A 23 -13.20 -14.14 9.76
N GLY A 24 -13.73 -13.51 10.81
CA GLY A 24 -13.40 -13.81 12.21
C GLY A 24 -12.12 -13.16 12.75
N LYS A 25 -11.41 -12.35 11.97
CA LYS A 25 -10.23 -11.60 12.41
C LYS A 25 -10.38 -10.11 12.08
N PRO A 26 -9.69 -9.20 12.79
CA PRO A 26 -9.62 -7.80 12.41
C PRO A 26 -9.12 -7.60 10.98
N MET A 27 -9.70 -6.64 10.25
CA MET A 27 -9.38 -6.37 8.84
C MET A 27 -7.88 -6.17 8.62
N VAL A 28 -7.19 -5.42 9.48
CA VAL A 28 -5.74 -5.20 9.37
C VAL A 28 -4.95 -6.50 9.50
N VAL A 29 -5.35 -7.40 10.41
CA VAL A 29 -4.69 -8.70 10.61
C VAL A 29 -4.90 -9.57 9.37
N GLN A 30 -6.11 -9.61 8.83
CA GLN A 30 -6.38 -10.32 7.58
C GLN A 30 -5.57 -9.74 6.42
N ALA A 31 -5.51 -8.42 6.27
CA ALA A 31 -4.73 -7.80 5.23
C ALA A 31 -3.24 -8.20 5.30
N VAL A 32 -2.64 -8.14 6.49
CA VAL A 32 -1.22 -8.54 6.68
C VAL A 32 -1.02 -10.03 6.40
N ASN A 33 -1.95 -10.91 6.78
CA ASN A 33 -1.85 -12.36 6.53
C ASN A 33 -1.83 -12.70 5.03
N PHE A 34 -2.35 -11.84 4.17
CA PHE A 34 -2.31 -12.01 2.71
C PHE A 34 -1.06 -11.43 2.05
N LEU A 35 -0.20 -10.74 2.80
CA LEU A 35 1.06 -10.21 2.27
C LEU A 35 2.17 -11.26 2.27
N PRO A 36 3.22 -11.08 1.46
CA PRO A 36 4.48 -11.78 1.66
C PRO A 36 4.98 -11.63 3.10
N LYS A 37 5.55 -12.68 3.65
CA LYS A 37 6.07 -12.67 5.04
C LYS A 37 7.18 -11.63 5.17
N ALA A 38 7.15 -10.89 6.28
CA ALA A 38 8.17 -9.94 6.67
C ALA A 38 8.68 -10.28 8.08
N GLU A 39 9.96 -10.00 8.34
CA GLU A 39 10.56 -10.19 9.66
C GLU A 39 10.11 -9.14 10.66
N ASN A 40 9.90 -7.91 10.18
CA ASN A 40 9.56 -6.77 11.02
C ASN A 40 8.28 -6.11 10.52
N HIS A 41 7.42 -5.71 11.44
CA HIS A 41 6.17 -5.03 11.14
C HIS A 41 6.16 -3.65 11.80
N ILE A 42 5.75 -2.64 11.02
CA ILE A 42 5.56 -1.27 11.49
C ILE A 42 4.14 -0.86 11.15
N PHE A 43 3.38 -0.50 12.16
CA PHE A 43 2.01 -0.04 12.02
C PHE A 43 1.92 1.44 12.38
N ILE A 44 1.43 2.25 11.44
CA ILE A 44 1.17 3.67 11.68
C ILE A 44 -0.32 3.82 11.92
N CYS A 45 -0.68 4.22 13.14
CA CYS A 45 -2.04 4.17 13.65
C CYS A 45 -2.50 5.54 14.12
N ARG A 46 -3.79 5.81 14.04
CA ARG A 46 -4.39 6.94 14.74
C ARG A 46 -4.37 6.68 16.24
N LYS A 47 -3.97 7.69 17.02
CA LYS A 47 -3.94 7.66 18.48
C LYS A 47 -5.29 7.34 19.09
N GLU A 48 -6.37 7.89 18.51
CA GLU A 48 -7.74 7.57 18.85
C GLU A 48 -8.05 6.07 18.75
N HIS A 49 -7.64 5.41 17.64
CA HIS A 49 -7.87 3.96 17.47
C HIS A 49 -7.10 3.12 18.51
N ILE A 50 -5.96 3.62 18.97
CA ILE A 50 -5.17 2.96 20.01
C ILE A 50 -5.85 3.10 21.38
N ASN A 51 -6.24 4.31 21.75
CA ASN A 51 -6.74 4.63 23.07
C ASN A 51 -8.16 4.11 23.30
N ASP A 52 -9.06 4.32 22.32
CA ASP A 52 -10.49 4.10 22.51
C ASP A 52 -10.93 2.71 22.05
N TYR A 53 -10.15 2.07 21.17
CA TYR A 53 -10.54 0.78 20.55
C TYR A 53 -9.51 -0.33 20.75
N GLY A 54 -8.40 -0.09 21.47
CA GLY A 54 -7.41 -1.11 21.79
C GLY A 54 -6.63 -1.67 20.59
N LEU A 55 -6.50 -0.89 19.49
CA LEU A 55 -5.82 -1.32 18.27
C LEU A 55 -4.39 -1.82 18.54
N ALA A 56 -3.64 -1.16 19.43
CA ALA A 56 -2.27 -1.54 19.74
C ALA A 56 -2.20 -2.93 20.40
N SER A 57 -3.11 -3.25 21.30
CA SER A 57 -3.19 -4.56 21.96
C SER A 57 -3.52 -5.65 20.95
N THR A 58 -4.46 -5.39 20.03
CA THR A 58 -4.82 -6.30 18.94
C THR A 58 -3.63 -6.60 18.04
N LEU A 59 -2.87 -5.58 17.65
CA LEU A 59 -1.70 -5.76 16.79
C LEU A 59 -0.58 -6.52 17.49
N LYS A 60 -0.29 -6.22 18.76
CA LYS A 60 0.75 -6.91 19.54
C LYS A 60 0.41 -8.36 19.85
N LEU A 61 -0.86 -8.71 19.92
CA LEU A 61 -1.29 -10.11 20.11
C LEU A 61 -0.91 -10.96 18.87
N GLU A 62 -1.09 -10.44 17.67
CA GLU A 62 -0.79 -11.16 16.42
C GLU A 62 0.68 -10.97 15.97
N TYR A 63 1.29 -9.82 16.29
CA TYR A 63 2.66 -9.44 15.93
C TYR A 63 3.40 -8.88 17.15
N PRO A 64 3.89 -9.74 18.08
CA PRO A 64 4.44 -9.31 19.38
C PRO A 64 5.56 -8.26 19.26
N ASP A 65 6.44 -8.41 18.27
CA ASP A 65 7.61 -7.55 18.05
C ASP A 65 7.33 -6.35 17.14
N CYS A 66 6.05 -6.10 16.78
CA CYS A 66 5.73 -5.00 15.91
C CYS A 66 6.02 -3.65 16.55
N LYS A 67 6.44 -2.71 15.73
CA LYS A 67 6.54 -1.29 16.10
C LYS A 67 5.23 -0.58 15.76
N ILE A 68 4.78 0.27 16.68
CA ILE A 68 3.58 1.08 16.48
C ILE A 68 3.99 2.54 16.56
N ILE A 69 3.65 3.30 15.53
CA ILE A 69 3.80 4.74 15.46
C ILE A 69 2.39 5.32 15.58
N ASP A 70 2.13 6.07 16.63
CA ASP A 70 0.86 6.73 16.85
C ASP A 70 0.90 8.17 16.33
N ILE A 71 -0.19 8.58 15.71
CA ILE A 71 -0.39 9.95 15.20
C ILE A 71 -1.75 10.47 15.64
N ASP A 72 -1.81 11.76 15.97
CA ASP A 72 -3.02 12.46 16.42
C ASP A 72 -3.58 13.44 15.37
N TYR A 73 -3.02 13.39 14.15
CA TYR A 73 -3.43 14.22 13.01
C TYR A 73 -3.66 13.38 11.76
N LEU A 74 -4.34 13.94 10.78
CA LEU A 74 -4.48 13.35 9.45
C LEU A 74 -3.27 13.73 8.59
N THR A 75 -2.67 12.72 7.98
CA THR A 75 -1.60 12.94 7.01
C THR A 75 -2.17 13.29 5.64
N GLU A 76 -1.34 13.84 4.78
CA GLU A 76 -1.71 14.20 3.41
C GLU A 76 -1.72 12.98 2.46
N GLY A 77 -2.18 11.83 2.92
CA GLY A 77 -2.34 10.60 2.14
C GLY A 77 -1.39 9.47 2.56
N GLN A 78 -1.53 8.34 1.87
CA GLN A 78 -0.83 7.09 2.22
C GLN A 78 0.71 7.23 2.16
N ALA A 79 1.24 7.89 1.14
CA ALA A 79 2.68 8.06 0.97
C ALA A 79 3.28 8.90 2.10
N SER A 80 2.63 10.01 2.46
CA SER A 80 3.03 10.85 3.61
C SER A 80 2.97 10.09 4.92
N THR A 81 1.95 9.24 5.09
CA THR A 81 1.86 8.35 6.27
C THR A 81 3.06 7.42 6.34
N CYS A 82 3.41 6.76 5.23
CA CYS A 82 4.52 5.81 5.20
C CYS A 82 5.88 6.46 5.50
N LEU A 83 6.07 7.75 5.18
CA LEU A 83 7.29 8.49 5.53
C LEU A 83 7.58 8.53 7.03
N LEU A 84 6.55 8.50 7.88
CA LEU A 84 6.71 8.49 9.34
C LEU A 84 7.46 7.24 9.84
N GLY A 85 7.49 6.19 9.05
CA GLY A 85 8.25 4.98 9.35
C GLY A 85 9.73 5.01 8.96
N LYS A 86 10.23 6.08 8.32
CA LYS A 86 11.56 6.17 7.73
C LYS A 86 12.69 5.78 8.68
N ASP A 87 12.64 6.29 9.91
CA ASP A 87 13.68 6.06 10.92
C ASP A 87 13.56 4.70 11.62
N GLN A 88 12.50 3.94 11.32
CA GLN A 88 12.24 2.63 11.93
C GLN A 88 12.72 1.47 11.06
N VAL A 89 13.16 1.74 9.83
CA VAL A 89 13.59 0.73 8.85
C VAL A 89 15.05 0.92 8.43
N SER A 90 15.71 -0.20 8.12
CA SER A 90 17.02 -0.15 7.49
C SER A 90 16.90 0.30 6.04
N GLN A 91 17.59 1.38 5.69
CA GLN A 91 17.50 2.01 4.38
C GLN A 91 18.01 1.13 3.22
N GLU A 92 18.92 0.20 3.49
CA GLU A 92 19.53 -0.70 2.49
C GLU A 92 18.80 -2.07 2.40
N LYS A 93 17.83 -2.32 3.28
CA LYS A 93 17.03 -3.56 3.25
C LYS A 93 15.73 -3.38 2.45
N PRO A 94 15.11 -4.48 2.00
CA PRO A 94 13.82 -4.42 1.33
C PRO A 94 12.72 -3.84 2.22
N LEU A 95 11.78 -3.14 1.58
CA LEU A 95 10.59 -2.59 2.20
C LEU A 95 9.34 -3.11 1.47
N LEU A 96 8.43 -3.72 2.23
CA LEU A 96 7.09 -4.06 1.76
C LEU A 96 6.08 -3.08 2.37
N ILE A 97 5.24 -2.49 1.53
CA ILE A 97 4.16 -1.60 1.93
C ILE A 97 2.84 -2.27 1.58
N GLY A 98 1.94 -2.39 2.54
CA GLY A 98 0.61 -2.95 2.35
C GLY A 98 -0.49 -2.00 2.83
N ALA A 99 -1.63 -2.03 2.13
CA ALA A 99 -2.85 -1.43 2.62
C ALA A 99 -3.40 -2.27 3.80
N CYS A 100 -4.18 -1.62 4.68
CA CYS A 100 -4.75 -2.30 5.87
C CYS A 100 -6.11 -2.97 5.60
N ASP A 101 -6.58 -2.98 4.35
CA ASP A 101 -7.95 -3.34 3.97
C ASP A 101 -8.04 -4.20 2.69
N ASN A 102 -6.91 -4.59 2.13
CA ASN A 102 -6.88 -5.42 0.94
C ASN A 102 -6.34 -6.82 1.24
N GLY A 103 -7.11 -7.84 0.89
CA GLY A 103 -6.64 -9.21 0.78
C GLY A 103 -6.30 -9.56 -0.66
N MET A 104 -5.29 -10.40 -0.88
CA MET A 104 -4.90 -10.85 -2.21
C MET A 104 -4.39 -12.29 -2.18
N THR A 105 -4.56 -13.00 -3.29
CA THR A 105 -3.81 -14.21 -3.58
C THR A 105 -2.71 -13.88 -4.59
N TRP A 106 -1.54 -14.43 -4.39
CA TRP A 106 -0.38 -14.14 -5.24
C TRP A 106 0.50 -15.38 -5.44
N ASN A 107 1.30 -15.37 -6.49
CA ASN A 107 2.15 -16.50 -6.83
C ASN A 107 3.51 -16.38 -6.13
N GLN A 108 3.75 -17.23 -5.12
CA GLN A 108 4.99 -17.24 -4.34
C GLN A 108 6.23 -17.45 -5.20
N ASN A 109 6.17 -18.35 -6.18
CA ASN A 109 7.33 -18.65 -7.04
C ASN A 109 7.67 -17.45 -7.93
N LYS A 110 6.66 -16.78 -8.49
CA LYS A 110 6.84 -15.57 -9.28
C LYS A 110 7.41 -14.42 -8.43
N TYR A 111 6.91 -14.24 -7.23
CA TYR A 111 7.45 -13.25 -6.29
C TYR A 111 8.92 -13.57 -5.98
N ASN A 112 9.23 -14.81 -5.62
CA ASN A 112 10.60 -15.23 -5.31
C ASN A 112 11.55 -14.99 -6.49
N SER A 113 11.12 -15.28 -7.72
CA SER A 113 11.93 -15.03 -8.92
C SER A 113 12.24 -13.54 -9.10
N TYR A 114 11.26 -12.66 -8.85
CA TYR A 114 11.46 -11.21 -8.99
C TYR A 114 12.38 -10.63 -7.91
N ILE A 115 12.24 -11.05 -6.66
CA ILE A 115 13.11 -10.54 -5.59
C ILE A 115 14.54 -11.11 -5.66
N SER A 116 14.72 -12.30 -6.28
CA SER A 116 16.03 -12.90 -6.52
C SER A 116 16.75 -12.28 -7.74
N ASP A 117 16.01 -11.68 -8.67
CA ASP A 117 16.56 -10.96 -9.80
C ASP A 117 17.05 -9.58 -9.36
N GLU A 118 18.37 -9.40 -9.24
CA GLU A 118 19.00 -8.16 -8.76
C GLU A 118 18.67 -6.95 -9.62
N SER A 119 18.23 -7.15 -10.87
CA SER A 119 17.79 -6.07 -11.75
C SER A 119 16.41 -5.51 -11.37
N THR A 120 15.61 -6.21 -10.55
CA THR A 120 14.31 -5.74 -10.11
C THR A 120 14.46 -4.76 -8.95
N ASP A 121 14.06 -3.51 -9.12
CA ASP A 121 14.16 -2.45 -8.11
C ASP A 121 12.90 -2.34 -7.24
N ALA A 122 11.72 -2.52 -7.85
CA ALA A 122 10.44 -2.44 -7.15
C ALA A 122 9.37 -3.33 -7.79
N LEU A 123 8.33 -3.64 -7.01
CA LEU A 123 7.17 -4.40 -7.46
C LEU A 123 5.87 -3.68 -7.12
N ILE A 124 4.88 -3.81 -8.02
CA ILE A 124 3.50 -3.36 -7.82
C ILE A 124 2.58 -4.57 -7.94
N TRP A 125 1.81 -4.88 -6.90
CA TRP A 125 0.77 -5.92 -7.03
C TRP A 125 -0.45 -5.38 -7.73
N THR A 126 -0.84 -6.07 -8.80
CA THR A 126 -2.02 -5.74 -9.60
C THR A 126 -2.92 -6.95 -9.78
N PHE A 127 -4.19 -6.68 -10.04
CA PHE A 127 -5.15 -7.71 -10.43
C PHE A 127 -5.87 -7.32 -11.73
N ARG A 128 -6.41 -8.33 -12.42
CA ARG A 128 -7.21 -8.19 -13.65
C ARG A 128 -8.41 -9.11 -13.61
N ASN A 129 -9.30 -8.96 -14.59
CA ASN A 129 -10.45 -9.83 -14.81
C ASN A 129 -11.46 -9.83 -13.65
N ASN A 130 -11.52 -8.74 -12.89
CA ASN A 130 -12.51 -8.54 -11.86
C ASN A 130 -13.54 -7.51 -12.32
N VAL A 131 -14.79 -7.96 -12.53
CA VAL A 131 -15.87 -7.11 -13.03
C VAL A 131 -16.28 -5.98 -12.07
N THR A 132 -15.94 -6.08 -10.79
CA THR A 132 -16.27 -5.05 -9.79
C THR A 132 -15.57 -3.71 -10.07
N VAL A 133 -14.46 -3.70 -10.81
CA VAL A 133 -13.77 -2.47 -11.18
C VAL A 133 -14.64 -1.55 -12.05
N LYS A 134 -15.65 -2.11 -12.76
CA LYS A 134 -16.60 -1.32 -13.58
C LYS A 134 -17.51 -0.44 -12.74
N GLN A 135 -17.78 -0.81 -11.48
CA GLN A 135 -18.67 -0.05 -10.60
C GLN A 135 -18.11 1.35 -10.31
N ASN A 136 -16.81 1.42 -10.05
CA ASN A 136 -16.13 2.70 -9.84
C ASN A 136 -14.64 2.60 -10.21
N PRO A 137 -14.28 2.69 -11.49
CA PRO A 137 -12.89 2.55 -11.92
C PRO A 137 -11.97 3.66 -11.40
N LYS A 138 -12.53 4.79 -10.98
CA LYS A 138 -11.78 5.90 -10.35
C LYS A 138 -11.34 5.62 -8.90
N MET A 139 -11.72 4.47 -8.33
CA MET A 139 -11.22 4.06 -7.02
C MET A 139 -9.82 3.47 -7.07
N TYR A 140 -9.36 3.01 -8.22
CA TYR A 140 -8.11 2.26 -8.38
C TYR A 140 -6.98 3.12 -8.96
N GLY A 141 -5.74 2.73 -8.68
CA GLY A 141 -4.61 3.02 -9.54
C GLY A 141 -4.54 1.98 -10.67
N TRP A 142 -3.98 2.36 -11.81
CA TRP A 142 -3.88 1.54 -13.01
C TRP A 142 -2.45 1.52 -13.52
N VAL A 143 -1.91 0.35 -13.84
CA VAL A 143 -0.53 0.23 -14.31
C VAL A 143 -0.51 -0.09 -15.80
N VAL A 144 0.19 0.73 -16.56
CA VAL A 144 0.56 0.42 -17.94
C VAL A 144 1.85 -0.39 -17.89
N VAL A 145 1.85 -1.59 -18.46
CA VAL A 145 3.02 -2.47 -18.52
C VAL A 145 3.38 -2.78 -19.99
N ASN A 146 4.65 -3.09 -20.23
CA ASN A 146 5.09 -3.64 -21.51
C ASN A 146 4.89 -5.18 -21.54
N GLU A 147 5.31 -5.82 -22.64
CA GLU A 147 5.19 -7.28 -22.85
C GLU A 147 5.97 -8.11 -21.81
N GLU A 148 6.99 -7.54 -21.20
CA GLU A 148 7.81 -8.16 -20.15
C GLU A 148 7.26 -7.94 -18.74
N ASN A 149 6.06 -7.34 -18.60
CA ASN A 149 5.45 -6.90 -17.35
C ASN A 149 6.27 -5.85 -16.58
N ILE A 150 7.05 -5.03 -17.28
CA ILE A 150 7.72 -3.87 -16.70
C ILE A 150 6.77 -2.68 -16.75
N ALA A 151 6.56 -2.05 -15.61
CA ALA A 151 5.70 -0.89 -15.48
C ALA A 151 6.28 0.31 -16.25
N GLN A 152 5.45 0.90 -17.10
CA GLN A 152 5.79 2.07 -17.90
C GLN A 152 5.20 3.35 -17.29
N LYS A 153 4.07 3.22 -16.61
CA LYS A 153 3.35 4.33 -15.98
C LYS A 153 2.32 3.81 -14.99
N VAL A 154 2.09 4.57 -13.94
CA VAL A 154 0.94 4.40 -13.04
C VAL A 154 -0.01 5.56 -13.20
N SER A 155 -1.28 5.27 -13.49
CA SER A 155 -2.37 6.24 -13.59
C SER A 155 -3.20 6.18 -12.31
N CYS A 156 -2.94 7.08 -11.39
CA CYS A 156 -3.64 7.11 -10.10
C CYS A 156 -5.04 7.70 -10.27
N LYS A 157 -6.08 6.91 -9.91
CA LYS A 157 -7.51 7.31 -9.95
C LYS A 157 -8.08 7.64 -11.35
N VAL A 158 -7.33 7.39 -12.42
CA VAL A 158 -7.78 7.62 -13.79
C VAL A 158 -7.65 6.32 -14.59
N PRO A 159 -8.76 5.73 -15.06
CA PRO A 159 -8.73 4.55 -15.92
C PRO A 159 -7.86 4.77 -17.17
N ILE A 160 -7.19 3.71 -17.63
CA ILE A 160 -6.28 3.76 -18.79
C ILE A 160 -6.93 3.25 -20.08
N SER A 161 -8.12 2.63 -19.98
CA SER A 161 -8.91 2.17 -21.13
C SER A 161 -10.42 2.29 -20.85
N ASP A 162 -11.21 2.09 -21.90
CA ASP A 162 -12.67 2.02 -21.81
C ASP A 162 -13.18 0.67 -21.25
N ASN A 163 -12.31 -0.34 -21.15
CA ASN A 163 -12.64 -1.64 -20.58
C ASN A 163 -11.67 -2.04 -19.45
N PRO A 164 -11.77 -1.41 -18.28
CA PRO A 164 -10.81 -1.54 -17.19
C PRO A 164 -10.73 -2.94 -16.56
N VAL A 165 -11.63 -3.86 -16.92
CA VAL A 165 -11.60 -5.25 -16.40
C VAL A 165 -10.30 -5.97 -16.76
N HIS A 166 -9.75 -5.66 -17.92
CA HIS A 166 -8.52 -6.29 -18.43
C HIS A 166 -7.24 -5.51 -18.09
N ASP A 167 -7.38 -4.31 -17.55
CA ASP A 167 -6.25 -3.49 -17.14
C ASP A 167 -5.68 -3.94 -15.80
N HIS A 168 -4.44 -3.58 -15.53
CA HIS A 168 -3.75 -3.87 -14.28
C HIS A 168 -4.20 -2.88 -13.19
N ALA A 169 -5.20 -3.25 -12.40
CA ALA A 169 -5.64 -2.47 -11.23
C ALA A 169 -4.71 -2.70 -10.03
N VAL A 170 -4.26 -1.64 -9.39
CA VAL A 170 -3.38 -1.71 -8.21
C VAL A 170 -4.11 -2.28 -7.01
N VAL A 171 -3.50 -3.24 -6.33
CA VAL A 171 -4.01 -3.81 -5.07
C VAL A 171 -3.76 -2.87 -3.88
N GLY A 172 -2.70 -2.08 -3.92
CA GLY A 172 -2.22 -1.27 -2.80
C GLY A 172 -1.11 -1.94 -2.00
N THR A 173 -0.39 -2.85 -2.65
CA THR A 173 0.80 -3.53 -2.12
C THR A 173 1.99 -3.22 -3.04
N PHE A 174 3.10 -2.83 -2.41
CA PHE A 174 4.32 -2.39 -3.11
C PHE A 174 5.54 -2.95 -2.40
N TRP A 175 6.56 -3.30 -3.17
CA TRP A 175 7.84 -3.71 -2.62
C TRP A 175 8.96 -2.92 -3.28
N PHE A 176 9.94 -2.53 -2.48
CA PHE A 176 11.18 -1.88 -2.92
C PHE A 176 12.36 -2.71 -2.47
N ARG A 177 13.31 -2.96 -3.35
CA ARG A 177 14.54 -3.68 -3.01
C ARG A 177 15.32 -3.00 -1.89
N LYS A 178 15.31 -1.69 -1.86
CA LYS A 178 15.91 -0.86 -0.82
C LYS A 178 14.90 0.18 -0.33
N ALA A 179 14.68 0.21 0.97
CA ALA A 179 13.74 1.14 1.59
C ALA A 179 14.04 2.61 1.24
N LYS A 180 15.33 2.96 1.12
CA LYS A 180 15.76 4.31 0.75
C LYS A 180 15.16 4.80 -0.57
N HIS A 181 14.91 3.93 -1.54
CA HIS A 181 14.28 4.32 -2.81
C HIS A 181 12.86 4.81 -2.59
N PHE A 182 12.06 4.08 -1.81
CA PHE A 182 10.72 4.52 -1.46
C PHE A 182 10.73 5.90 -0.81
N PHE A 183 11.55 6.10 0.20
CA PHE A 183 11.59 7.37 0.93
C PHE A 183 12.08 8.52 0.06
N TYR A 184 13.14 8.31 -0.73
CA TYR A 184 13.65 9.30 -1.67
C TYR A 184 12.59 9.72 -2.69
N TYR A 185 11.92 8.76 -3.33
CA TYR A 185 10.90 9.05 -4.34
C TYR A 185 9.62 9.65 -3.75
N THR A 186 9.27 9.28 -2.53
CA THR A 186 8.15 9.93 -1.83
C THR A 186 8.46 11.39 -1.51
N GLU A 187 9.65 11.69 -1.01
CA GLU A 187 10.10 13.07 -0.76
C GLU A 187 10.17 13.88 -2.06
N LYS A 188 10.66 13.28 -3.15
CA LYS A 188 10.69 13.88 -4.50
C LYS A 188 9.29 14.23 -5.00
N LEU A 189 8.32 13.31 -4.87
CA LEU A 189 6.91 13.52 -5.20
C LEU A 189 6.29 14.68 -4.41
N ILE A 190 6.51 14.68 -3.08
CA ILE A 190 6.00 15.74 -2.19
C ILE A 190 6.60 17.09 -2.57
N LYS A 191 7.91 17.16 -2.84
CA LYS A 191 8.57 18.38 -3.28
C LYS A 191 8.02 18.92 -4.60
N LYS A 192 7.65 18.02 -5.53
CA LYS A 192 6.97 18.38 -6.79
C LYS A 192 5.49 18.75 -6.56
N ASN A 193 4.93 18.54 -5.38
CA ASN A 193 3.53 18.72 -5.02
C ASN A 193 2.55 18.00 -5.97
N ARG A 194 2.92 16.81 -6.46
CA ARG A 194 2.08 15.97 -7.35
C ARG A 194 1.02 15.25 -6.52
N ARG A 195 -0.11 15.90 -6.34
CA ARG A 195 -1.25 15.41 -5.56
C ARG A 195 -2.35 14.88 -6.45
N ILE A 196 -3.03 13.85 -5.99
CA ILE A 196 -4.28 13.37 -6.55
C ILE A 196 -5.35 13.52 -5.46
N ASN A 197 -6.43 14.26 -5.74
CA ASN A 197 -7.48 14.56 -4.76
C ASN A 197 -6.94 15.13 -3.43
N ASN A 198 -5.96 16.02 -3.50
CA ASN A 198 -5.25 16.63 -2.37
C ASN A 198 -4.41 15.66 -1.51
N GLU A 199 -4.20 14.42 -1.95
CA GLU A 199 -3.43 13.42 -1.24
C GLU A 199 -2.19 12.96 -2.03
N PHE A 200 -1.18 12.46 -1.32
CA PHE A 200 -0.04 11.78 -1.89
C PHE A 200 -0.24 10.26 -1.78
N TYR A 201 -0.52 9.62 -2.91
CA TYR A 201 -0.70 8.15 -3.00
C TYR A 201 0.62 7.45 -3.28
N VAL A 202 0.79 6.24 -2.73
CA VAL A 202 1.95 5.39 -3.07
C VAL A 202 1.91 4.97 -4.54
N ASP A 203 0.71 4.79 -5.11
CA ASP A 203 0.51 4.55 -6.55
C ASP A 203 1.25 5.63 -7.37
N GLU A 204 1.08 6.91 -7.02
CA GLU A 204 1.70 8.03 -7.73
C GLU A 204 3.21 8.11 -7.48
N VAL A 205 3.68 7.69 -6.29
CA VAL A 205 5.13 7.60 -6.01
C VAL A 205 5.82 6.69 -7.01
N MET A 206 5.16 5.60 -7.46
CA MET A 206 5.76 4.64 -8.39
C MET A 206 6.14 5.23 -9.74
N ASN A 207 5.55 6.36 -10.14
CA ASN A 207 5.96 7.05 -11.36
C ASN A 207 7.37 7.63 -11.26
N GLU A 208 7.81 8.06 -10.08
CA GLU A 208 9.14 8.66 -9.91
C GLU A 208 10.29 7.68 -10.20
N PRO A 209 10.34 6.45 -9.63
CA PRO A 209 11.34 5.47 -10.00
C PRO A 209 11.24 5.02 -11.47
N ILE A 210 10.01 4.93 -12.04
CA ILE A 210 9.82 4.60 -13.46
C ILE A 210 10.43 5.69 -14.35
N GLU A 211 10.16 6.97 -14.06
CA GLU A 211 10.72 8.12 -14.79
C GLU A 211 12.26 8.16 -14.69
N ASP A 212 12.84 7.74 -13.58
CA ASP A 212 14.29 7.67 -13.37
C ASP A 212 14.92 6.36 -13.92
N GLY A 213 14.16 5.50 -14.58
CA GLY A 213 14.63 4.29 -15.28
C GLY A 213 14.87 3.07 -14.39
N LEU A 214 14.31 3.04 -13.17
CA LEU A 214 14.35 1.84 -12.33
C LEU A 214 13.44 0.75 -12.91
N ASN A 215 13.85 -0.51 -12.72
CA ASN A 215 13.10 -1.66 -13.19
C ASN A 215 11.97 -2.01 -12.20
N VAL A 216 10.78 -1.49 -12.49
CA VAL A 216 9.55 -1.70 -11.72
C VAL A 216 8.71 -2.77 -12.42
N LYS A 217 8.36 -3.86 -11.72
CA LYS A 217 7.57 -4.99 -12.26
C LYS A 217 6.24 -5.16 -11.54
#